data_86b01baf05700c2b8a9e614b1520f369
#
_entry.id   86b01baf05700c2b8a9e614b1520f369
#
_cell.length_a   1.000
_cell.length_b   1.000
_cell.length_c   1.000
_cell.angle_alpha   90.00
_cell.angle_beta   90.00
_cell.angle_gamma   90.00
#
_symmetry.space_group_name_H-M   'P 1'
#
loop_
_entity.id
_entity.type
_entity.pdbx_description
1 polymer ?
#
loop_
_entity_poly.entity_id
_entity_poly.type
_entity_poly.pdbx_seq_one_letter_code
_entity_poly.pdbx_strand_id
1 'polypeptide(L)'
;MPEWTQHNWRKPAIGLGLLAVALISGCQSINSSKDLGLQPSDNPVTVDNVTRNDRLAQLGAQQHPRILATYGGEYKDQRLERMVAKIVGKLTTVTDKPDQTYRITILDSPNINAFALPGGYLYVTRGLLALANDSSEVAAVIAHEMGHVIANHGILRQEKEAETAIAGRVASEVLHNESASREEALRGKLRLAQFSRNQELQADAIGIKMIGEAGYDPFASARFLQSMEAYQGFRSVSGATDASLDFLASHPATPQRIQLALGHARRIGAPGVGTTDRDSFLNGIDGLLYGDSPNEGYVREQTFIHPKLGVTFRAPDGFTIDNSANAVMASGPGEVAIRFDGASLPAGSNLADYIRSGWVTGLDDSSIQTTTINGLPAATARASADRWQFDIVVIGANNKVYRFLTAAPKGSNALLPASQTVTQSFRLLSPAEQNAIKPLRIRVVTVKPGDTLASLSARMQGTTRKLELFRLLNAMSAGATVSVGDRVKLISE
;
A
#
# COMPACT_ATOMS: atom_id res chain seq x y z
N MET A 1 -36.10 38.92 52.41
CA MET A 1 -35.96 38.88 53.89
C MET A 1 -36.46 37.56 54.40
N PRO A 2 -35.84 36.80 55.32
CA PRO A 2 -34.62 37.09 56.16
C PRO A 2 -33.44 36.19 55.72
N GLU A 3 -32.19 36.61 55.87
CA GLU A 3 -31.30 36.71 57.04
C GLU A 3 -30.58 35.40 57.43
N TRP A 4 -29.27 35.46 57.25
CA TRP A 4 -28.14 35.17 58.13
C TRP A 4 -27.89 33.73 58.60
N THR A 5 -26.65 33.20 58.35
CA THR A 5 -25.61 33.20 59.41
C THR A 5 -24.24 32.82 58.86
N GLN A 6 -23.26 33.63 59.22
CA GLN A 6 -21.82 33.40 59.08
C GLN A 6 -21.37 32.30 60.06
N HIS A 7 -20.40 31.49 59.65
CA HIS A 7 -19.53 30.83 60.62
C HIS A 7 -18.07 30.91 60.14
N ASN A 8 -17.30 31.72 60.84
CA ASN A 8 -15.84 31.78 60.81
C ASN A 8 -15.25 30.47 61.31
N TRP A 9 -14.29 29.93 60.64
CA TRP A 9 -13.23 29.12 61.23
C TRP A 9 -11.86 29.47 60.64
N ARG A 10 -10.95 29.64 61.57
CA ARG A 10 -9.58 30.21 61.57
C ARG A 10 -8.63 29.47 60.64
N LYS A 11 -7.70 30.23 60.01
CA LYS A 11 -6.47 29.80 59.39
C LYS A 11 -5.46 29.26 60.40
N PRO A 12 -4.57 28.36 59.99
CA PRO A 12 -3.17 28.51 60.38
C PRO A 12 -2.32 28.81 59.14
N ALA A 13 -1.40 29.74 59.35
CA ALA A 13 -0.33 30.10 58.47
C ALA A 13 0.74 29.02 58.51
N ILE A 14 1.15 28.51 57.33
CA ILE A 14 2.42 27.79 57.19
C ILE A 14 3.06 28.26 55.88
N GLY A 15 4.23 28.80 56.03
CA GLY A 15 5.43 28.87 55.24
C GLY A 15 5.35 29.09 53.73
N LEU A 16 5.78 30.29 53.32
CA LEU A 16 6.26 30.57 51.97
C LEU A 16 7.48 29.69 51.65
N GLY A 17 7.30 28.78 50.71
CA GLY A 17 8.38 28.21 49.91
C GLY A 17 8.21 28.71 48.48
N LEU A 18 8.93 29.76 48.12
CA LEU A 18 9.05 30.24 46.74
C LEU A 18 9.82 29.23 45.93
N LEU A 19 9.09 28.38 45.19
CA LEU A 19 9.65 27.62 44.06
C LEU A 19 9.30 28.41 42.80
N ALA A 20 10.26 29.21 42.33
CA ALA A 20 10.21 29.85 41.01
C ALA A 20 10.29 28.76 39.96
N VAL A 21 9.14 28.33 39.43
CA VAL A 21 9.08 27.55 38.21
C VAL A 21 9.28 28.57 37.06
N ALA A 22 10.50 28.64 36.58
CA ALA A 22 10.80 29.32 35.32
C ALA A 22 10.06 28.63 34.21
N LEU A 23 8.93 29.18 33.79
CA LEU A 23 8.31 28.89 32.50
C LEU A 23 9.27 29.45 31.44
N ILE A 24 10.20 28.60 31.00
CA ILE A 24 10.95 28.86 29.77
C ILE A 24 9.95 28.56 28.64
N SER A 25 9.25 29.60 28.19
CA SER A 25 8.58 29.63 26.90
C SER A 25 9.66 29.56 25.81
N GLY A 26 10.07 28.35 25.49
CA GLY A 26 10.92 28.07 24.35
C GLY A 26 10.12 28.20 23.06
N CYS A 27 9.78 29.41 22.62
CA CYS A 27 9.63 29.67 21.21
C CYS A 27 11.00 29.54 20.57
N GLN A 28 11.41 28.29 20.27
CA GLN A 28 12.46 28.07 19.31
C GLN A 28 11.89 28.43 17.94
N SER A 29 12.15 29.65 17.51
CA SER A 29 12.11 30.04 16.12
C SER A 29 12.89 29.02 15.32
N ILE A 30 12.20 28.31 14.41
CA ILE A 30 12.80 27.45 13.39
C ILE A 30 13.52 28.40 12.41
N ASN A 31 14.67 28.88 12.79
CA ASN A 31 15.59 29.63 11.98
C ASN A 31 16.99 29.08 12.19
N SER A 32 17.23 27.94 11.57
CA SER A 32 18.53 27.62 10.97
C SER A 32 18.41 26.29 10.24
N SER A 33 18.46 26.35 8.95
CA SER A 33 18.68 25.26 8.02
C SER A 33 20.05 24.58 8.19
N LYS A 34 20.67 24.70 9.37
CA LYS A 34 22.04 24.21 9.62
C LYS A 34 22.11 22.96 10.51
N ASP A 35 21.03 22.56 11.19
CA ASP A 35 21.10 21.45 12.16
C ASP A 35 19.96 20.42 12.05
N LEU A 36 19.46 20.17 10.83
CA LEU A 36 18.71 18.95 10.55
C LEU A 36 19.68 17.83 10.12
N GLY A 37 20.80 17.71 10.81
CA GLY A 37 21.62 16.51 10.81
C GLY A 37 20.83 15.43 11.54
N LEU A 38 19.91 14.78 10.81
CA LEU A 38 19.25 13.58 11.28
C LEU A 38 20.36 12.57 11.57
N GLN A 39 20.63 12.36 12.85
CA GLN A 39 21.62 11.38 13.30
C GLN A 39 20.98 9.99 13.20
N PRO A 40 21.74 8.98 12.74
CA PRO A 40 21.33 7.60 12.92
C PRO A 40 21.08 7.32 14.41
N SER A 41 20.25 6.32 14.70
CA SER A 41 20.05 5.87 16.07
C SER A 41 21.40 5.54 16.71
N ASP A 42 21.61 6.00 17.97
CA ASP A 42 22.82 5.67 18.73
C ASP A 42 22.98 4.16 18.98
N ASN A 43 21.90 3.41 18.80
CA ASN A 43 21.88 1.94 18.91
C ASN A 43 21.06 1.31 17.80
N PRO A 44 21.53 1.37 16.53
CA PRO A 44 20.81 0.79 15.41
C PRO A 44 20.73 -0.73 15.57
N VAL A 45 19.52 -1.30 15.41
CA VAL A 45 19.36 -2.74 15.23
C VAL A 45 19.61 -3.03 13.77
N THR A 46 20.82 -3.49 13.46
CA THR A 46 21.15 -3.99 12.15
C THR A 46 20.61 -5.41 11.99
N VAL A 47 20.38 -5.83 10.74
CA VAL A 47 19.90 -7.18 10.43
C VAL A 47 20.84 -8.28 10.95
N ASP A 48 22.10 -7.98 11.16
CA ASP A 48 23.12 -8.91 11.68
C ASP A 48 23.08 -9.13 13.19
N ASN A 49 22.53 -8.19 13.95
CA ASN A 49 22.25 -8.42 15.37
C ASN A 49 21.10 -9.41 15.53
N VAL A 50 20.48 -9.80 14.42
CA VAL A 50 19.38 -10.73 14.35
C VAL A 50 19.91 -12.08 13.84
N THR A 51 20.42 -12.91 14.74
CA THR A 51 20.81 -14.29 14.41
C THR A 51 19.56 -15.13 14.12
N ARG A 52 19.72 -16.28 13.43
CA ARG A 52 18.60 -17.21 13.16
C ARG A 52 17.83 -17.64 14.41
N ASN A 53 18.45 -17.54 15.60
CA ASN A 53 17.86 -17.85 16.90
C ASN A 53 17.33 -16.61 17.62
N ASP A 54 17.48 -15.41 17.03
CA ASP A 54 16.99 -14.19 17.60
C ASP A 54 15.46 -14.09 17.43
N ARG A 55 14.81 -13.50 18.41
CA ARG A 55 13.36 -13.24 18.42
C ARG A 55 12.89 -12.47 17.19
N LEU A 56 13.69 -11.50 16.72
CA LEU A 56 13.36 -10.69 15.54
C LEU A 56 13.45 -11.48 14.24
N ALA A 57 14.44 -12.39 14.11
CA ALA A 57 14.52 -13.29 12.97
C ALA A 57 13.34 -14.26 12.93
N GLN A 58 12.93 -14.78 14.09
CA GLN A 58 11.75 -15.63 14.21
C GLN A 58 10.47 -14.86 13.82
N LEU A 59 10.35 -13.61 14.24
CA LEU A 59 9.23 -12.74 13.86
C LEU A 59 9.17 -12.55 12.35
N GLY A 60 10.29 -12.25 11.68
CA GLY A 60 10.39 -12.14 10.23
C GLY A 60 9.94 -13.43 9.53
N ALA A 61 10.41 -14.59 10.01
CA ALA A 61 10.03 -15.89 9.47
C ALA A 61 8.53 -16.21 9.63
N GLN A 62 7.93 -15.82 10.76
CA GLN A 62 6.49 -15.98 11.02
C GLN A 62 5.63 -15.06 10.15
N GLN A 63 6.10 -13.85 9.84
CA GLN A 63 5.37 -12.90 9.01
C GLN A 63 5.45 -13.23 7.52
N HIS A 64 6.52 -13.88 7.07
CA HIS A 64 6.74 -14.16 5.65
C HIS A 64 5.56 -14.84 4.94
N PRO A 65 4.94 -15.93 5.46
CA PRO A 65 3.79 -16.56 4.80
C PRO A 65 2.57 -15.65 4.71
N ARG A 66 2.36 -14.78 5.70
CA ARG A 66 1.26 -13.81 5.71
C ARG A 66 1.46 -12.73 4.64
N ILE A 67 2.70 -12.26 4.51
CA ILE A 67 3.07 -11.29 3.48
C ILE A 67 2.84 -11.88 2.10
N LEU A 68 3.30 -13.11 1.84
CA LEU A 68 3.05 -13.78 0.57
C LEU A 68 1.54 -13.87 0.27
N ALA A 69 0.73 -14.27 1.26
CA ALA A 69 -0.72 -14.35 1.09
C ALA A 69 -1.38 -12.99 0.82
N THR A 70 -0.87 -11.91 1.45
CA THR A 70 -1.42 -10.55 1.29
C THR A 70 -1.08 -9.94 -0.08
N TYR A 71 0.13 -10.24 -0.60
CA TYR A 71 0.67 -9.63 -1.82
C TYR A 71 0.63 -10.56 -3.06
N GLY A 72 -0.25 -11.56 -3.07
CA GLY A 72 -0.44 -12.43 -4.24
C GLY A 72 0.64 -13.49 -4.47
N GLY A 73 1.55 -13.67 -3.50
CA GLY A 73 2.63 -14.65 -3.57
C GLY A 73 3.95 -14.08 -4.10
N GLU A 74 4.85 -15.00 -4.41
CA GLU A 74 6.16 -14.68 -4.97
C GLU A 74 6.08 -14.58 -6.51
N TYR A 75 6.59 -13.49 -7.06
CA TYR A 75 6.78 -13.32 -8.50
C TYR A 75 8.14 -13.90 -8.91
N LYS A 76 8.14 -15.07 -9.54
CA LYS A 76 9.37 -15.80 -9.91
C LYS A 76 9.86 -15.33 -11.29
N ASP A 77 10.93 -14.56 -11.29
CA ASP A 77 11.69 -14.19 -12.49
C ASP A 77 13.18 -14.05 -12.13
N GLN A 78 13.99 -15.02 -12.53
CA GLN A 78 15.42 -15.06 -12.20
C GLN A 78 16.22 -13.84 -12.70
N ARG A 79 15.76 -13.15 -13.75
CA ARG A 79 16.45 -11.93 -14.24
C ARG A 79 16.24 -10.79 -13.24
N LEU A 80 15.00 -10.60 -12.79
CA LEU A 80 14.64 -9.60 -11.79
C LEU A 80 15.27 -9.91 -10.43
N GLU A 81 15.22 -11.16 -10.00
CA GLU A 81 15.83 -11.60 -8.74
C GLU A 81 17.34 -11.29 -8.73
N ARG A 82 18.07 -11.64 -9.82
CA ARG A 82 19.49 -11.32 -9.95
C ARG A 82 19.75 -9.81 -9.99
N MET A 83 18.90 -9.04 -10.66
CA MET A 83 19.01 -7.58 -10.73
C MET A 83 18.86 -6.95 -9.34
N VAL A 84 17.83 -7.33 -8.60
CA VAL A 84 17.59 -6.83 -7.23
C VAL A 84 18.69 -7.32 -6.29
N ALA A 85 19.13 -8.58 -6.40
CA ALA A 85 20.23 -9.12 -5.60
C ALA A 85 21.55 -8.36 -5.82
N LYS A 86 21.85 -7.98 -7.08
CA LYS A 86 23.02 -7.14 -7.39
C LYS A 86 22.95 -5.77 -6.72
N ILE A 87 21.76 -5.16 -6.72
CA ILE A 87 21.53 -3.87 -6.05
C ILE A 87 21.74 -4.01 -4.54
N VAL A 88 21.06 -4.99 -3.91
CA VAL A 88 21.18 -5.26 -2.48
C VAL A 88 22.62 -5.56 -2.09
N GLY A 89 23.33 -6.40 -2.85
CA GLY A 89 24.73 -6.72 -2.60
C GLY A 89 25.62 -5.47 -2.59
N LYS A 90 25.46 -4.56 -3.56
CA LYS A 90 26.22 -3.29 -3.58
C LYS A 90 25.88 -2.40 -2.36
N LEU A 91 24.61 -2.30 -1.99
CA LEU A 91 24.21 -1.52 -0.82
C LEU A 91 24.76 -2.11 0.48
N THR A 92 24.78 -3.44 0.59
CA THR A 92 25.29 -4.15 1.77
C THR A 92 26.79 -3.89 1.98
N THR A 93 27.59 -3.78 0.90
CA THR A 93 29.04 -3.55 1.01
C THR A 93 29.42 -2.22 1.67
N VAL A 94 28.52 -1.26 1.73
CA VAL A 94 28.74 0.08 2.33
C VAL A 94 28.08 0.22 3.70
N THR A 95 27.47 -0.84 4.23
CA THR A 95 26.96 -0.88 5.60
C THR A 95 28.09 -1.25 6.58
N ASP A 96 27.85 -1.04 7.87
CA ASP A 96 28.81 -1.45 8.92
C ASP A 96 29.05 -2.96 8.96
N LYS A 97 28.25 -3.72 8.22
CA LYS A 97 28.29 -5.19 8.18
C LYS A 97 28.11 -5.73 6.76
N PRO A 98 29.19 -5.72 5.98
CA PRO A 98 29.16 -6.10 4.57
C PRO A 98 28.86 -7.58 4.30
N ASP A 99 28.98 -8.46 5.31
CA ASP A 99 28.71 -9.90 5.20
C ASP A 99 27.23 -10.28 5.42
N GLN A 100 26.38 -9.28 5.62
CA GLN A 100 24.96 -9.50 5.87
C GLN A 100 24.28 -10.19 4.69
N THR A 101 23.53 -11.23 5.00
CA THR A 101 22.73 -11.97 4.01
C THR A 101 21.27 -11.50 4.04
N TYR A 102 20.71 -11.18 2.87
CA TYR A 102 19.31 -10.83 2.69
C TYR A 102 18.54 -11.92 1.94
N ARG A 103 17.34 -12.22 2.43
CA ARG A 103 16.34 -12.98 1.69
C ARG A 103 15.48 -12.01 0.89
N ILE A 104 15.73 -11.94 -0.40
CA ILE A 104 15.01 -11.04 -1.31
C ILE A 104 13.82 -11.80 -1.88
N THR A 105 12.64 -11.18 -1.84
CA THR A 105 11.41 -11.72 -2.44
C THR A 105 10.77 -10.65 -3.32
N ILE A 106 10.57 -10.95 -4.59
CA ILE A 106 9.75 -10.13 -5.47
C ILE A 106 8.30 -10.58 -5.31
N LEU A 107 7.42 -9.66 -4.92
CA LEU A 107 6.00 -9.94 -4.67
C LEU A 107 5.16 -9.78 -5.94
N ASP A 108 4.22 -10.72 -6.19
CA ASP A 108 3.29 -10.68 -7.33
C ASP A 108 2.15 -9.68 -7.10
N SER A 109 2.50 -8.45 -6.76
CA SER A 109 1.56 -7.37 -6.50
C SER A 109 1.73 -6.21 -7.47
N PRO A 110 0.63 -5.67 -8.03
CA PRO A 110 0.66 -4.46 -8.85
C PRO A 110 0.87 -3.20 -8.02
N ASN A 111 0.64 -3.24 -6.71
CA ASN A 111 0.86 -2.12 -5.81
C ASN A 111 2.33 -1.73 -5.79
N ILE A 112 2.61 -0.44 -5.68
CA ILE A 112 3.98 0.06 -5.59
C ILE A 112 4.40 -0.02 -4.13
N ASN A 113 5.25 -0.99 -3.79
CA ASN A 113 5.74 -1.15 -2.42
C ASN A 113 7.10 -1.83 -2.36
N ALA A 114 7.86 -1.52 -1.29
CA ALA A 114 9.00 -2.27 -0.80
C ALA A 114 9.04 -2.14 0.71
N PHE A 115 9.57 -3.12 1.40
CA PHE A 115 9.77 -3.07 2.85
C PHE A 115 10.77 -4.13 3.30
N ALA A 116 11.40 -3.86 4.43
CA ALA A 116 12.31 -4.79 5.08
C ALA A 116 11.75 -5.24 6.43
N LEU A 117 11.95 -6.52 6.76
CA LEU A 117 11.67 -7.05 8.09
C LEU A 117 12.97 -7.44 8.78
N PRO A 118 12.98 -7.40 10.11
CA PRO A 118 14.06 -8.01 10.89
C PRO A 118 14.32 -9.45 10.46
N GLY A 119 15.56 -9.91 10.55
CA GLY A 119 15.98 -11.24 10.08
C GLY A 119 16.40 -11.29 8.61
N GLY A 120 16.63 -10.12 7.99
CA GLY A 120 17.16 -10.04 6.63
C GLY A 120 16.13 -10.30 5.53
N TYR A 121 14.85 -10.13 5.80
CA TYR A 121 13.81 -10.26 4.78
C TYR A 121 13.61 -8.91 4.08
N LEU A 122 13.76 -8.91 2.75
CA LEU A 122 13.53 -7.75 1.89
C LEU A 122 12.49 -8.09 0.82
N TYR A 123 11.50 -7.24 0.70
CA TYR A 123 10.40 -7.39 -0.25
C TYR A 123 10.36 -6.21 -1.20
N VAL A 124 10.15 -6.52 -2.49
CA VAL A 124 9.95 -5.52 -3.55
C VAL A 124 8.80 -6.01 -4.42
N THR A 125 7.80 -5.18 -4.65
CA THR A 125 6.70 -5.55 -5.54
C THR A 125 7.06 -5.34 -7.01
N ARG A 126 6.42 -6.10 -7.91
CA ARG A 126 6.56 -5.86 -9.35
C ARG A 126 6.01 -4.50 -9.77
N GLY A 127 5.02 -3.97 -9.04
CA GLY A 127 4.50 -2.61 -9.26
C GLY A 127 5.58 -1.54 -9.06
N LEU A 128 6.40 -1.66 -8.02
CA LEU A 128 7.54 -0.77 -7.80
C LEU A 128 8.56 -0.86 -8.94
N LEU A 129 8.92 -2.08 -9.35
CA LEU A 129 9.85 -2.29 -10.45
C LEU A 129 9.31 -1.73 -11.79
N ALA A 130 8.00 -1.78 -12.00
CA ALA A 130 7.36 -1.19 -13.18
C ALA A 130 7.42 0.35 -13.18
N LEU A 131 7.29 0.99 -12.01
CA LEU A 131 7.36 2.45 -11.87
C LEU A 131 8.78 2.97 -12.00
N ALA A 132 9.74 2.32 -11.35
CA ALA A 132 11.15 2.74 -11.37
C ALA A 132 11.70 2.86 -12.79
N ASN A 133 12.63 3.77 -13.00
CA ASN A 133 13.18 4.08 -14.31
C ASN A 133 14.63 3.62 -14.52
N ASP A 134 15.33 3.27 -13.45
CA ASP A 134 16.70 2.78 -13.48
C ASP A 134 17.06 2.02 -12.19
N SER A 135 18.20 1.37 -12.17
CA SER A 135 18.67 0.61 -11.00
C SER A 135 18.93 1.51 -9.79
N SER A 136 19.29 2.78 -9.99
CA SER A 136 19.57 3.69 -8.87
C SER A 136 18.28 4.11 -8.14
N GLU A 137 17.15 4.20 -8.85
CA GLU A 137 15.84 4.43 -8.20
C GLU A 137 15.41 3.25 -7.35
N VAL A 138 15.61 2.01 -7.82
CA VAL A 138 15.36 0.81 -7.02
C VAL A 138 16.32 0.75 -5.83
N ALA A 139 17.59 1.08 -6.04
CA ALA A 139 18.59 1.16 -4.97
C ALA A 139 18.19 2.19 -3.91
N ALA A 140 17.64 3.34 -4.32
CA ALA A 140 17.20 4.39 -3.40
C ALA A 140 16.08 3.93 -2.47
N VAL A 141 15.09 3.20 -3.01
CA VAL A 141 14.00 2.64 -2.19
C VAL A 141 14.52 1.57 -1.25
N ILE A 142 15.32 0.63 -1.76
CA ILE A 142 15.90 -0.44 -0.92
C ILE A 142 16.78 0.14 0.19
N ALA A 143 17.60 1.14 -0.13
CA ALA A 143 18.45 1.82 0.86
C ALA A 143 17.62 2.59 1.90
N HIS A 144 16.49 3.17 1.51
CA HIS A 144 15.53 3.78 2.44
C HIS A 144 14.97 2.73 3.42
N GLU A 145 14.54 1.55 2.92
CA GLU A 145 14.06 0.46 3.77
C GLU A 145 15.16 -0.09 4.70
N MET A 146 16.40 -0.23 4.18
CA MET A 146 17.54 -0.57 5.00
C MET A 146 17.82 0.52 6.05
N GLY A 147 17.62 1.79 5.72
CA GLY A 147 17.69 2.92 6.64
C GLY A 147 16.72 2.81 7.81
N HIS A 148 15.49 2.37 7.57
CA HIS A 148 14.52 2.08 8.62
C HIS A 148 14.98 0.97 9.56
N VAL A 149 15.62 -0.07 9.03
CA VAL A 149 16.19 -1.16 9.85
C VAL A 149 17.40 -0.68 10.64
N ILE A 150 18.33 0.03 10.01
CA ILE A 150 19.54 0.59 10.65
C ILE A 150 19.18 1.54 11.80
N ALA A 151 18.19 2.41 11.58
CA ALA A 151 17.70 3.36 12.60
C ALA A 151 16.69 2.75 13.58
N ASN A 152 16.41 1.46 13.51
CA ASN A 152 15.53 0.73 14.41
C ASN A 152 14.07 1.25 14.46
N HIS A 153 13.61 1.86 13.37
CA HIS A 153 12.32 2.55 13.33
C HIS A 153 11.12 1.63 13.59
N GLY A 154 11.17 0.37 13.13
CA GLY A 154 10.10 -0.60 13.35
C GLY A 154 9.86 -0.91 14.83
N ILE A 155 10.94 -1.10 15.61
CA ILE A 155 10.88 -1.39 17.05
C ILE A 155 10.38 -0.17 17.81
N LEU A 156 10.97 1.01 17.56
CA LEU A 156 10.56 2.26 18.19
C LEU A 156 9.08 2.60 17.94
N ARG A 157 8.60 2.31 16.71
CA ARG A 157 7.19 2.48 16.39
C ARG A 157 6.30 1.52 17.16
N GLN A 158 6.68 0.24 17.25
CA GLN A 158 5.93 -0.77 18.01
C GLN A 158 5.86 -0.43 19.50
N GLU A 159 6.96 0.02 20.09
CA GLU A 159 7.01 0.48 21.50
C GLU A 159 6.07 1.66 21.70
N LYS A 160 6.08 2.64 20.80
CA LYS A 160 5.23 3.82 20.88
C LYS A 160 3.74 3.51 20.68
N GLU A 161 3.42 2.57 19.79
CA GLU A 161 2.06 2.05 19.62
C GLU A 161 1.57 1.36 20.90
N ALA A 162 2.42 0.56 21.54
CA ALA A 162 2.10 -0.10 22.82
C ALA A 162 1.86 0.91 23.95
N GLU A 163 2.71 1.93 24.10
CA GLU A 163 2.52 3.02 25.07
C GLU A 163 1.20 3.77 24.84
N THR A 164 0.90 4.10 23.57
CA THR A 164 -0.33 4.82 23.22
C THR A 164 -1.58 3.97 23.48
N ALA A 165 -1.52 2.67 23.22
CA ALA A 165 -2.60 1.74 23.53
C ALA A 165 -2.83 1.55 25.02
N ILE A 166 -1.77 1.60 25.85
CA ILE A 166 -1.88 1.59 27.31
C ILE A 166 -2.52 2.87 27.80
N ALA A 167 -2.06 4.04 27.34
CA ALA A 167 -2.61 5.34 27.70
C ALA A 167 -4.11 5.45 27.35
N GLY A 168 -4.50 4.96 26.19
CA GLY A 168 -5.90 4.92 25.76
C GLY A 168 -6.77 4.00 26.64
N ARG A 169 -6.27 2.85 27.05
CA ARG A 169 -6.95 1.94 27.98
C ARG A 169 -7.12 2.56 29.36
N VAL A 170 -6.04 3.12 29.90
CA VAL A 170 -6.09 3.81 31.21
C VAL A 170 -7.08 4.96 31.19
N ALA A 171 -7.09 5.78 30.12
CA ALA A 171 -8.04 6.88 29.99
C ALA A 171 -9.49 6.39 29.92
N SER A 172 -9.78 5.29 29.22
CA SER A 172 -11.12 4.70 29.13
C SER A 172 -11.60 4.09 30.45
N GLU A 173 -10.70 3.46 31.20
CA GLU A 173 -11.04 2.82 32.48
C GLU A 173 -11.22 3.84 33.61
N VAL A 174 -10.41 4.92 33.60
CA VAL A 174 -10.44 5.92 34.70
C VAL A 174 -11.52 6.97 34.47
N LEU A 175 -11.73 7.41 33.23
CA LEU A 175 -12.61 8.54 32.96
C LEU A 175 -14.07 8.16 32.67
N HIS A 176 -14.38 6.88 32.44
CA HIS A 176 -15.72 6.37 32.09
C HIS A 176 -16.41 7.23 31.02
N ASN A 177 -15.63 7.85 30.12
CA ASN A 177 -16.10 8.84 29.16
C ASN A 177 -15.62 8.48 27.75
N GLU A 178 -16.53 8.00 26.91
CA GLU A 178 -16.24 7.60 25.53
C GLU A 178 -15.68 8.76 24.67
N SER A 179 -16.07 10.01 24.94
CA SER A 179 -15.58 11.15 24.18
C SER A 179 -14.11 11.45 24.51
N ALA A 180 -13.70 11.35 25.76
CA ALA A 180 -12.30 11.51 26.18
C ALA A 180 -11.42 10.39 25.62
N SER A 181 -11.93 9.16 25.54
CA SER A 181 -11.22 8.03 24.92
C SER A 181 -11.00 8.23 23.43
N ARG A 182 -12.00 8.77 22.71
CA ARG A 182 -11.87 9.09 21.27
C ARG A 182 -10.87 10.23 21.01
N GLU A 183 -10.89 11.25 21.86
CA GLU A 183 -9.96 12.38 21.75
C GLU A 183 -8.51 11.94 22.02
N GLU A 184 -8.26 11.12 23.05
CA GLU A 184 -6.93 10.60 23.33
C GLU A 184 -6.44 9.63 22.25
N ALA A 185 -7.32 8.80 21.68
CA ALA A 185 -6.99 7.95 20.53
C ALA A 185 -6.61 8.79 19.29
N LEU A 186 -7.30 9.91 19.05
CA LEU A 186 -6.96 10.84 17.97
C LEU A 186 -5.61 11.52 18.20
N ARG A 187 -5.36 12.00 19.42
CA ARG A 187 -4.06 12.58 19.82
C ARG A 187 -2.93 11.56 19.69
N GLY A 188 -3.18 10.30 20.07
CA GLY A 188 -2.25 9.19 19.89
C GLY A 188 -1.88 8.98 18.41
N LYS A 189 -2.88 8.94 17.51
CA LYS A 189 -2.66 8.83 16.06
C LYS A 189 -1.86 10.01 15.48
N LEU A 190 -2.13 11.24 15.94
CA LEU A 190 -1.39 12.41 15.52
C LEU A 190 0.07 12.39 15.98
N ARG A 191 0.34 11.95 17.21
CA ARG A 191 1.71 11.75 17.74
C ARG A 191 2.48 10.67 16.94
N LEU A 192 1.83 9.56 16.63
CA LEU A 192 2.41 8.50 15.81
C LEU A 192 2.71 8.98 14.38
N ALA A 193 1.83 9.82 13.80
CA ALA A 193 2.07 10.39 12.48
C ALA A 193 3.28 11.34 12.45
N GLN A 194 3.48 12.17 13.49
CA GLN A 194 4.66 13.05 13.60
C GLN A 194 5.94 12.24 13.77
N PHE A 195 5.92 11.24 14.62
CA PHE A 195 7.06 10.35 14.82
C PHE A 195 7.45 9.66 13.51
N SER A 196 6.46 9.16 12.76
CA SER A 196 6.68 8.55 11.44
C SER A 196 7.36 9.52 10.44
N ARG A 197 6.98 10.80 10.43
CA ARG A 197 7.62 11.79 9.53
C ARG A 197 9.11 11.98 9.82
N ASN A 198 9.51 12.06 11.10
CA ASN A 198 10.92 12.18 11.46
C ASN A 198 11.70 10.93 11.07
N GLN A 199 11.12 9.75 11.23
CA GLN A 199 11.71 8.49 10.79
C GLN A 199 11.89 8.46 9.27
N GLU A 200 10.93 8.98 8.49
CA GLU A 200 11.05 9.09 7.05
C GLU A 200 12.26 9.95 6.62
N LEU A 201 12.40 11.13 7.26
CA LEU A 201 13.52 12.02 6.97
C LEU A 201 14.87 11.40 7.34
N GLN A 202 14.92 10.66 8.44
CA GLN A 202 16.13 9.93 8.85
C GLN A 202 16.47 8.80 7.87
N ALA A 203 15.48 7.99 7.49
CA ALA A 203 15.65 6.93 6.51
C ALA A 203 16.08 7.46 5.14
N ASP A 204 15.51 8.59 4.70
CA ASP A 204 15.95 9.28 3.46
C ASP A 204 17.43 9.69 3.55
N ALA A 205 17.85 10.31 4.66
CA ALA A 205 19.24 10.75 4.83
C ALA A 205 20.22 9.58 4.81
N ILE A 206 19.91 8.49 5.54
CA ILE A 206 20.72 7.26 5.58
C ILE A 206 20.76 6.62 4.19
N GLY A 207 19.60 6.44 3.55
CA GLY A 207 19.47 5.81 2.25
C GLY A 207 20.22 6.56 1.16
N ILE A 208 20.12 7.90 1.11
CA ILE A 208 20.82 8.73 0.12
C ILE A 208 22.33 8.64 0.30
N LYS A 209 22.83 8.66 1.53
CA LYS A 209 24.25 8.45 1.82
C LYS A 209 24.69 7.08 1.30
N MET A 210 23.94 6.03 1.65
CA MET A 210 24.23 4.65 1.27
C MET A 210 24.29 4.45 -0.25
N ILE A 211 23.33 4.97 -1.02
CA ILE A 211 23.36 4.84 -2.48
C ILE A 211 24.55 5.57 -3.09
N GLY A 212 24.91 6.75 -2.57
CA GLY A 212 26.09 7.49 -3.02
C GLY A 212 27.38 6.72 -2.76
N GLU A 213 27.58 6.15 -1.57
CA GLU A 213 28.73 5.32 -1.20
C GLU A 213 28.80 4.01 -2.01
N ALA A 214 27.64 3.43 -2.36
CA ALA A 214 27.55 2.27 -3.24
C ALA A 214 27.78 2.59 -4.73
N GLY A 215 28.08 3.86 -5.06
CA GLY A 215 28.39 4.32 -6.41
C GLY A 215 27.16 4.53 -7.31
N TYR A 216 25.95 4.59 -6.75
CA TYR A 216 24.74 4.98 -7.46
C TYR A 216 24.56 6.50 -7.47
N ASP A 217 23.71 6.99 -8.38
CA ASP A 217 23.31 8.41 -8.43
C ASP A 217 22.53 8.80 -7.18
N PRO A 218 23.03 9.69 -6.30
CA PRO A 218 22.35 10.09 -5.08
C PRO A 218 21.04 10.86 -5.33
N PHE A 219 20.84 11.42 -6.54
CA PHE A 219 19.59 12.09 -6.92
C PHE A 219 18.44 11.13 -7.22
N ALA A 220 18.71 9.83 -7.32
CA ALA A 220 17.71 8.82 -7.60
C ALA A 220 16.59 8.79 -6.54
N SER A 221 16.90 9.04 -5.27
CA SER A 221 15.91 9.15 -4.20
C SER A 221 14.89 10.26 -4.48
N ALA A 222 15.35 11.46 -4.86
CA ALA A 222 14.46 12.56 -5.19
C ALA A 222 13.64 12.28 -6.46
N ARG A 223 14.24 11.66 -7.50
CA ARG A 223 13.52 11.28 -8.72
C ARG A 223 12.41 10.27 -8.41
N PHE A 224 12.71 9.25 -7.60
CA PHE A 224 11.69 8.26 -7.23
C PHE A 224 10.56 8.88 -6.39
N LEU A 225 10.86 9.76 -5.43
CA LEU A 225 9.85 10.50 -4.68
C LEU A 225 8.94 11.36 -5.59
N GLN A 226 9.50 11.99 -6.63
CA GLN A 226 8.73 12.72 -7.63
C GLN A 226 7.83 11.78 -8.45
N SER A 227 8.32 10.61 -8.83
CA SER A 227 7.52 9.57 -9.50
C SER A 227 6.38 9.08 -8.62
N MET A 228 6.60 8.94 -7.32
CA MET A 228 5.57 8.57 -6.34
C MET A 228 4.52 9.66 -6.17
N GLU A 229 4.92 10.94 -6.11
CA GLU A 229 3.99 12.08 -6.07
C GLU A 229 3.10 12.11 -7.33
N ALA A 230 3.71 11.95 -8.51
CA ALA A 230 2.98 11.86 -9.77
C ALA A 230 2.02 10.66 -9.82
N TYR A 231 2.42 9.52 -9.29
CA TYR A 231 1.57 8.33 -9.18
C TYR A 231 0.38 8.57 -8.26
N GLN A 232 0.57 9.22 -7.11
CA GLN A 232 -0.52 9.60 -6.21
C GLN A 232 -1.54 10.49 -6.91
N GLY A 233 -1.09 11.50 -7.66
CA GLY A 233 -1.96 12.36 -8.47
C GLY A 233 -2.70 11.59 -9.55
N PHE A 234 -2.06 10.66 -10.22
CA PHE A 234 -2.69 9.79 -11.22
C PHE A 234 -3.79 8.92 -10.61
N ARG A 235 -3.53 8.31 -9.46
CA ARG A 235 -4.52 7.46 -8.75
C ARG A 235 -5.71 8.25 -8.20
N SER A 236 -5.49 9.42 -7.62
CA SER A 236 -6.56 10.23 -7.02
C SER A 236 -7.63 10.61 -8.04
N VAL A 237 -7.23 10.85 -9.29
CA VAL A 237 -8.16 11.14 -10.39
C VAL A 237 -8.84 9.88 -10.93
N SER A 238 -8.22 8.71 -10.74
CA SER A 238 -8.78 7.43 -11.21
C SER A 238 -9.81 6.81 -10.25
N GLY A 239 -10.02 7.39 -9.06
CA GLY A 239 -10.96 6.88 -8.07
C GLY A 239 -10.53 5.60 -7.36
N ALA A 240 -9.31 5.10 -7.58
CA ALA A 240 -8.76 3.95 -6.89
C ALA A 240 -8.52 4.30 -5.40
N THR A 241 -9.22 3.64 -4.49
CA THR A 241 -9.29 4.02 -3.07
C THR A 241 -8.47 3.17 -2.13
N ASP A 242 -8.14 1.93 -2.47
CA ASP A 242 -7.33 1.09 -1.58
C ASP A 242 -5.84 1.33 -1.79
N ALA A 243 -5.34 2.29 -1.02
CA ALA A 243 -3.92 2.61 -0.94
C ALA A 243 -3.23 1.89 0.24
N SER A 244 -3.93 1.02 0.98
CA SER A 244 -3.41 0.46 2.24
C SER A 244 -2.16 -0.41 2.06
N LEU A 245 -2.00 -1.01 0.87
CA LEU A 245 -0.85 -1.84 0.52
C LEU A 245 0.23 -1.07 -0.28
N ASP A 246 0.05 0.23 -0.53
CA ASP A 246 1.03 1.02 -1.27
C ASP A 246 2.08 1.64 -0.34
N PHE A 247 3.27 1.85 -0.89
CA PHE A 247 4.38 2.56 -0.25
C PHE A 247 3.96 3.92 0.33
N LEU A 248 3.15 4.67 -0.40
CA LEU A 248 2.66 5.99 0.03
C LEU A 248 1.80 5.97 1.29
N ALA A 249 1.18 4.83 1.65
CA ALA A 249 0.40 4.71 2.88
C ALA A 249 1.29 4.76 4.13
N SER A 250 2.49 4.18 4.04
CA SER A 250 3.49 4.17 5.13
C SER A 250 4.57 5.24 4.96
N HIS A 251 4.90 5.64 3.73
CA HIS A 251 5.99 6.54 3.34
C HIS A 251 5.50 7.67 2.44
N PRO A 252 4.77 8.68 2.94
CA PRO A 252 4.21 9.74 2.12
C PRO A 252 5.29 10.51 1.36
N ALA A 253 5.14 10.64 0.04
CA ALA A 253 5.97 11.54 -0.77
C ALA A 253 5.49 12.97 -0.55
N THR A 254 6.26 13.75 0.18
CA THR A 254 5.94 15.16 0.45
C THR A 254 6.92 16.08 -0.26
N PRO A 255 6.50 17.30 -0.67
CA PRO A 255 7.42 18.30 -1.24
C PRO A 255 8.64 18.54 -0.35
N GLN A 256 8.45 18.50 0.98
CA GLN A 256 9.54 18.65 1.94
C GLN A 256 10.58 17.52 1.81
N ARG A 257 10.14 16.26 1.72
CA ARG A 257 11.05 15.11 1.53
C ARG A 257 11.84 15.25 0.23
N ILE A 258 11.19 15.61 -0.86
CA ILE A 258 11.84 15.82 -2.16
C ILE A 258 12.91 16.90 -2.06
N GLN A 259 12.62 18.04 -1.45
CA GLN A 259 13.59 19.13 -1.29
C GLN A 259 14.78 18.74 -0.41
N LEU A 260 14.53 18.04 0.69
CA LEU A 260 15.58 17.54 1.58
C LEU A 260 16.43 16.45 0.89
N ALA A 261 15.81 15.55 0.14
CA ALA A 261 16.52 14.55 -0.66
C ALA A 261 17.47 15.20 -1.67
N LEU A 262 17.02 16.24 -2.40
CA LEU A 262 17.88 17.03 -3.28
C LEU A 262 19.04 17.70 -2.52
N GLY A 263 18.77 18.23 -1.30
CA GLY A 263 19.77 18.81 -0.44
C GLY A 263 20.82 17.79 0.03
N HIS A 264 20.41 16.58 0.41
CA HIS A 264 21.33 15.49 0.79
C HIS A 264 22.14 15.03 -0.41
N ALA A 265 21.51 14.81 -1.56
CA ALA A 265 22.20 14.38 -2.77
C ALA A 265 23.32 15.36 -3.19
N ARG A 266 23.06 16.69 -3.15
CA ARG A 266 24.04 17.74 -3.47
C ARG A 266 25.27 17.74 -2.55
N ARG A 267 25.15 17.26 -1.32
CA ARG A 267 26.30 17.13 -0.40
C ARG A 267 27.22 15.95 -0.76
N ILE A 268 26.68 14.97 -1.49
CA ILE A 268 27.41 13.77 -1.92
C ILE A 268 28.05 14.00 -3.29
N GLY A 269 27.31 14.61 -4.23
CA GLY A 269 27.81 14.83 -5.58
C GLY A 269 26.93 15.77 -6.40
N ALA A 270 27.38 16.04 -7.63
CA ALA A 270 26.60 16.77 -8.62
C ALA A 270 25.56 15.86 -9.31
N PRO A 271 24.49 16.42 -9.90
CA PRO A 271 23.58 15.63 -10.74
C PRO A 271 24.31 14.90 -11.86
N GLY A 272 23.97 13.63 -12.08
CA GLY A 272 24.60 12.78 -13.09
C GLY A 272 25.92 12.13 -12.68
N VAL A 273 26.37 12.36 -11.43
CA VAL A 273 27.47 11.59 -10.83
C VAL A 273 26.91 10.30 -10.24
N GLY A 274 27.58 9.18 -10.50
CA GLY A 274 27.13 7.86 -10.07
C GLY A 274 26.40 7.09 -11.18
N THR A 275 26.21 5.81 -10.93
CA THR A 275 25.65 4.87 -11.91
C THR A 275 24.12 4.86 -11.81
N THR A 276 23.43 5.03 -12.93
CA THR A 276 21.99 4.78 -13.02
C THR A 276 21.68 3.35 -13.48
N ASP A 277 22.55 2.75 -14.31
CA ASP A 277 22.40 1.42 -14.91
C ASP A 277 21.04 1.22 -15.61
N ARG A 278 20.57 2.30 -16.29
CA ARG A 278 19.22 2.38 -16.87
C ARG A 278 18.99 1.32 -17.94
N ASP A 279 19.93 1.11 -18.83
CA ASP A 279 19.74 0.17 -19.93
C ASP A 279 19.67 -1.28 -19.47
N SER A 280 20.52 -1.68 -18.52
CA SER A 280 20.42 -2.99 -17.86
C SER A 280 19.08 -3.17 -17.16
N PHE A 281 18.64 -2.15 -16.43
CA PHE A 281 17.36 -2.15 -15.74
C PHE A 281 16.20 -2.33 -16.70
N LEU A 282 16.13 -1.53 -17.76
CA LEU A 282 15.07 -1.62 -18.77
C LEU A 282 15.05 -2.99 -19.45
N ASN A 283 16.23 -3.59 -19.74
CA ASN A 283 16.32 -4.97 -20.23
C ASN A 283 15.77 -5.99 -19.22
N GLY A 284 16.04 -5.75 -17.93
CA GLY A 284 15.57 -6.62 -16.85
C GLY A 284 14.06 -6.63 -16.71
N ILE A 285 13.41 -5.48 -16.85
CA ILE A 285 11.94 -5.34 -16.68
C ILE A 285 11.13 -5.54 -17.96
N ASP A 286 11.76 -5.69 -19.13
CA ASP A 286 11.04 -5.98 -20.36
C ASP A 286 10.31 -7.32 -20.26
N GLY A 287 8.99 -7.32 -20.46
CA GLY A 287 8.11 -8.47 -20.24
C GLY A 287 7.57 -8.60 -18.82
N LEU A 288 7.95 -7.72 -17.88
CA LEU A 288 7.40 -7.69 -16.53
C LEU A 288 5.87 -7.58 -16.56
N LEU A 289 5.18 -8.43 -15.80
CA LEU A 289 3.73 -8.36 -15.65
C LEU A 289 3.30 -7.01 -15.08
N TYR A 290 2.36 -6.34 -15.74
CA TYR A 290 1.82 -5.05 -15.33
C TYR A 290 0.35 -5.16 -14.91
N GLY A 291 -0.03 -4.44 -13.85
CA GLY A 291 -1.39 -4.48 -13.33
C GLY A 291 -1.71 -5.84 -12.68
N ASP A 292 -2.90 -6.33 -12.89
CA ASP A 292 -3.40 -7.57 -12.29
C ASP A 292 -2.68 -8.82 -12.77
N SER A 293 -2.73 -9.88 -11.95
CA SER A 293 -2.13 -11.17 -12.25
C SER A 293 -3.16 -12.21 -12.68
N PRO A 294 -2.75 -13.22 -13.48
CA PRO A 294 -3.64 -14.34 -13.82
C PRO A 294 -4.13 -15.13 -12.60
N ASN A 295 -3.47 -15.00 -11.47
CA ASN A 295 -3.83 -15.70 -10.23
C ASN A 295 -4.99 -15.03 -9.49
N GLU A 296 -5.12 -13.71 -9.65
CA GLU A 296 -6.11 -12.88 -8.96
C GLU A 296 -7.23 -12.40 -9.88
N GLY A 297 -7.07 -12.62 -11.20
CA GLY A 297 -7.99 -12.10 -12.21
C GLY A 297 -7.60 -10.70 -12.67
N TYR A 298 -8.38 -10.15 -13.60
CA TYR A 298 -8.11 -8.86 -14.25
C TYR A 298 -9.30 -7.92 -14.13
N VAL A 299 -9.03 -6.66 -13.87
CA VAL A 299 -9.97 -5.57 -14.05
C VAL A 299 -9.75 -4.94 -15.42
N ARG A 300 -10.81 -4.89 -16.22
CA ARG A 300 -10.85 -4.21 -17.52
C ARG A 300 -12.04 -3.25 -17.51
N GLU A 301 -11.78 -1.98 -17.28
CA GLU A 301 -12.80 -0.96 -17.07
C GLU A 301 -13.72 -1.35 -15.90
N GLN A 302 -14.98 -1.69 -16.19
CA GLN A 302 -16.00 -2.08 -15.21
C GLN A 302 -16.19 -3.60 -15.12
N THR A 303 -15.34 -4.37 -15.79
CA THR A 303 -15.46 -5.84 -15.85
C THR A 303 -14.33 -6.51 -15.09
N PHE A 304 -14.67 -7.39 -14.17
CA PHE A 304 -13.76 -8.33 -13.56
C PHE A 304 -13.77 -9.64 -14.35
N ILE A 305 -12.59 -10.17 -14.62
CA ILE A 305 -12.40 -11.39 -15.43
C ILE A 305 -11.35 -12.26 -14.74
N HIS A 306 -11.69 -13.47 -14.36
CA HIS A 306 -10.74 -14.39 -13.73
C HIS A 306 -10.56 -15.64 -14.57
N PRO A 307 -9.52 -15.72 -15.44
CA PRO A 307 -9.36 -16.83 -16.38
C PRO A 307 -9.18 -18.18 -15.69
N LYS A 308 -8.43 -18.27 -14.57
CA LYS A 308 -8.22 -19.54 -13.85
C LYS A 308 -9.48 -20.05 -13.14
N LEU A 309 -10.31 -19.18 -12.58
CA LEU A 309 -11.60 -19.55 -12.01
C LEU A 309 -12.67 -19.72 -13.09
N GLY A 310 -12.42 -19.21 -14.30
CA GLY A 310 -13.36 -19.27 -15.40
C GLY A 310 -14.60 -18.43 -15.19
N VAL A 311 -14.50 -17.29 -14.52
CA VAL A 311 -15.64 -16.42 -14.17
C VAL A 311 -15.42 -14.98 -14.61
N THR A 312 -16.52 -14.28 -14.86
CA THR A 312 -16.53 -12.83 -15.13
C THR A 312 -17.82 -12.21 -14.63
N PHE A 313 -17.74 -10.93 -14.26
CA PHE A 313 -18.89 -10.08 -13.96
C PHE A 313 -18.57 -8.62 -14.29
N ARG A 314 -19.62 -7.80 -14.38
CA ARG A 314 -19.52 -6.35 -14.58
C ARG A 314 -20.03 -5.62 -13.34
N ALA A 315 -19.25 -4.68 -12.80
CA ALA A 315 -19.72 -3.75 -11.78
C ALA A 315 -20.69 -2.73 -12.40
N PRO A 316 -21.61 -2.14 -11.61
CA PRO A 316 -22.48 -1.10 -12.08
C PRO A 316 -21.71 0.14 -12.57
N ASP A 317 -22.33 0.93 -13.45
CA ASP A 317 -21.73 2.15 -13.96
C ASP A 317 -21.42 3.14 -12.81
N GLY A 318 -20.27 3.79 -12.89
CA GLY A 318 -19.79 4.70 -11.84
C GLY A 318 -19.12 4.02 -10.63
N PHE A 319 -19.01 2.68 -10.64
CA PHE A 319 -18.24 1.96 -9.62
C PHE A 319 -16.77 1.85 -10.03
N THR A 320 -15.89 1.89 -9.04
CA THR A 320 -14.48 1.56 -9.19
C THR A 320 -14.23 0.18 -8.62
N ILE A 321 -13.56 -0.68 -9.41
CA ILE A 321 -13.19 -2.03 -8.97
C ILE A 321 -11.76 -2.01 -8.46
N ASP A 322 -11.56 -2.54 -7.26
CA ASP A 322 -10.27 -2.84 -6.65
C ASP A 322 -10.12 -4.35 -6.48
N ASN A 323 -9.06 -4.90 -7.09
CA ASN A 323 -8.79 -6.34 -7.10
C ASN A 323 -7.62 -6.65 -6.18
N SER A 324 -7.83 -7.53 -5.22
CA SER A 324 -6.81 -7.98 -4.28
C SER A 324 -6.75 -9.50 -4.21
N ALA A 325 -5.69 -10.03 -3.60
CA ALA A 325 -5.49 -11.47 -3.41
C ALA A 325 -6.63 -12.16 -2.64
N ASN A 326 -7.38 -11.42 -1.83
CA ASN A 326 -8.41 -11.98 -0.94
C ASN A 326 -9.84 -11.76 -1.42
N ALA A 327 -10.09 -10.69 -2.19
CA ALA A 327 -11.42 -10.33 -2.65
C ALA A 327 -11.35 -9.24 -3.73
N VAL A 328 -12.39 -9.14 -4.52
CA VAL A 328 -12.66 -8.01 -5.38
C VAL A 328 -13.65 -7.09 -4.69
N MET A 329 -13.29 -5.83 -4.54
CA MET A 329 -14.15 -4.78 -4.01
C MET A 329 -14.60 -3.86 -5.14
N ALA A 330 -15.87 -3.50 -5.17
CA ALA A 330 -16.34 -2.44 -6.05
C ALA A 330 -17.06 -1.37 -5.21
N SER A 331 -16.65 -0.11 -5.35
CA SER A 331 -17.19 1.02 -4.61
C SER A 331 -17.84 2.01 -5.55
N GLY A 332 -19.02 2.46 -5.22
CA GLY A 332 -19.84 3.31 -6.06
C GLY A 332 -20.47 4.50 -5.35
N PRO A 333 -21.25 5.32 -6.07
CA PRO A 333 -21.94 6.47 -5.51
C PRO A 333 -22.88 6.09 -4.37
N GLY A 334 -23.07 7.01 -3.41
CA GLY A 334 -24.01 6.81 -2.29
C GLY A 334 -23.52 5.81 -1.26
N GLU A 335 -22.23 5.66 -1.09
CA GLU A 335 -21.59 4.71 -0.15
C GLU A 335 -22.00 3.24 -0.41
N VAL A 336 -22.29 2.88 -1.67
CA VAL A 336 -22.58 1.50 -2.04
C VAL A 336 -21.27 0.77 -2.30
N ALA A 337 -21.10 -0.40 -1.68
CA ALA A 337 -19.94 -1.26 -1.87
C ALA A 337 -20.38 -2.69 -2.17
N ILE A 338 -19.64 -3.35 -3.05
CA ILE A 338 -19.82 -4.75 -3.43
C ILE A 338 -18.51 -5.48 -3.14
N ARG A 339 -18.60 -6.58 -2.39
CA ARG A 339 -17.50 -7.51 -2.20
C ARG A 339 -17.81 -8.80 -2.94
N PHE A 340 -16.84 -9.25 -3.74
CA PHE A 340 -16.86 -10.56 -4.39
C PHE A 340 -15.67 -11.38 -3.93
N ASP A 341 -15.93 -12.63 -3.58
CA ASP A 341 -14.90 -13.63 -3.33
C ASP A 341 -15.39 -15.05 -3.64
N GLY A 342 -14.50 -16.02 -3.56
CA GLY A 342 -14.79 -17.42 -3.77
C GLY A 342 -14.41 -18.28 -2.57
N ALA A 343 -15.22 -19.32 -2.30
CA ALA A 343 -14.95 -20.30 -1.27
C ALA A 343 -15.25 -21.72 -1.79
N SER A 344 -14.79 -22.73 -1.08
CA SER A 344 -15.19 -24.10 -1.34
C SER A 344 -16.57 -24.36 -0.74
N LEU A 345 -17.45 -25.03 -1.47
CA LEU A 345 -18.69 -25.52 -0.92
C LEU A 345 -18.40 -26.78 -0.07
N PRO A 346 -18.74 -26.81 1.22
CA PRO A 346 -18.57 -28.00 2.03
C PRO A 346 -19.36 -29.18 1.46
N ALA A 347 -18.79 -30.37 1.50
CA ALA A 347 -19.44 -31.57 0.97
C ALA A 347 -20.81 -31.81 1.65
N GLY A 348 -21.84 -32.03 0.85
CA GLY A 348 -23.20 -32.26 1.33
C GLY A 348 -24.00 -31.02 1.71
N SER A 349 -23.40 -29.83 1.62
CA SER A 349 -24.11 -28.58 1.90
C SER A 349 -24.80 -28.05 0.64
N ASN A 350 -25.99 -27.49 0.79
CA ASN A 350 -26.62 -26.66 -0.23
C ASN A 350 -26.32 -25.18 0.00
N LEU A 351 -26.64 -24.30 -0.96
CA LEU A 351 -26.29 -22.88 -0.90
C LEU A 351 -27.04 -22.11 0.19
N ALA A 352 -28.28 -22.53 0.53
CA ALA A 352 -29.04 -21.92 1.61
C ALA A 352 -28.40 -22.24 2.98
N ASP A 353 -27.99 -23.48 3.19
CA ASP A 353 -27.28 -23.88 4.40
C ASP A 353 -25.89 -23.23 4.48
N TYR A 354 -25.25 -23.03 3.34
CA TYR A 354 -24.01 -22.28 3.27
C TYR A 354 -24.19 -20.82 3.77
N ILE A 355 -25.26 -20.14 3.39
CA ILE A 355 -25.57 -18.78 3.92
C ILE A 355 -25.74 -18.82 5.44
N ARG A 356 -26.41 -19.84 6.00
CA ARG A 356 -26.63 -20.03 7.44
C ARG A 356 -25.37 -20.39 8.21
N SER A 357 -24.28 -20.78 7.55
CA SER A 357 -23.06 -21.25 8.22
C SER A 357 -22.29 -20.20 9.04
N GLY A 358 -22.81 -18.97 9.15
CA GLY A 358 -22.31 -17.95 10.07
C GLY A 358 -21.21 -17.05 9.53
N TRP A 359 -20.98 -17.02 8.22
CA TRP A 359 -20.00 -16.12 7.61
C TRP A 359 -20.49 -14.67 7.48
N VAL A 360 -21.78 -14.42 7.71
CA VAL A 360 -22.39 -13.08 7.75
C VAL A 360 -23.08 -12.89 9.09
N THR A 361 -22.82 -11.77 9.76
CA THR A 361 -23.52 -11.35 10.97
C THR A 361 -24.75 -10.51 10.62
N GLY A 362 -25.80 -10.55 11.48
CA GLY A 362 -27.05 -9.80 11.24
C GLY A 362 -27.91 -10.35 10.11
N LEU A 363 -27.73 -11.63 9.77
CA LEU A 363 -28.52 -12.33 8.77
C LEU A 363 -30.00 -12.41 9.17
N ASP A 364 -30.88 -12.14 8.22
CA ASP A 364 -32.32 -12.43 8.31
C ASP A 364 -32.59 -13.81 7.71
N ASP A 365 -32.66 -14.83 8.54
CA ASP A 365 -32.87 -16.23 8.10
C ASP A 365 -34.16 -16.41 7.32
N SER A 366 -35.21 -15.60 7.59
CA SER A 366 -36.50 -15.66 6.89
C SER A 366 -36.39 -15.15 5.44
N SER A 367 -35.36 -14.38 5.13
CA SER A 367 -35.10 -13.82 3.79
C SER A 367 -34.37 -14.76 2.85
N ILE A 368 -33.90 -15.93 3.34
CA ILE A 368 -33.15 -16.88 2.52
C ILE A 368 -34.04 -17.53 1.48
N GLN A 369 -33.65 -17.37 0.22
CA GLN A 369 -34.37 -17.94 -0.93
C GLN A 369 -33.39 -18.63 -1.88
N THR A 370 -33.77 -19.80 -2.41
CA THR A 370 -33.05 -20.45 -3.49
C THR A 370 -33.56 -19.97 -4.84
N THR A 371 -32.64 -19.74 -5.75
CA THR A 371 -32.93 -19.23 -7.10
C THR A 371 -31.92 -19.77 -8.12
N THR A 372 -31.98 -19.27 -9.32
CA THR A 372 -30.95 -19.46 -10.37
C THR A 372 -30.54 -18.12 -10.95
N ILE A 373 -29.25 -17.99 -11.23
CA ILE A 373 -28.67 -16.83 -11.88
C ILE A 373 -27.90 -17.32 -13.12
N ASN A 374 -28.34 -16.90 -14.30
CA ASN A 374 -27.76 -17.33 -15.58
C ASN A 374 -27.63 -18.85 -15.73
N GLY A 375 -28.64 -19.59 -15.26
CA GLY A 375 -28.66 -21.07 -15.30
C GLY A 375 -27.83 -21.74 -14.21
N LEU A 376 -27.16 -21.01 -13.32
CA LEU A 376 -26.39 -21.52 -12.20
C LEU A 376 -27.25 -21.53 -10.92
N PRO A 377 -27.13 -22.59 -10.06
CA PRO A 377 -27.82 -22.61 -8.78
C PRO A 377 -27.34 -21.46 -7.90
N ALA A 378 -28.25 -20.76 -7.26
CA ALA A 378 -27.97 -19.62 -6.43
C ALA A 378 -28.87 -19.58 -5.18
N ALA A 379 -28.46 -18.86 -4.16
CA ALA A 379 -29.28 -18.50 -3.02
C ALA A 379 -29.05 -17.02 -2.67
N THR A 380 -30.09 -16.37 -2.20
CA THR A 380 -30.08 -14.97 -1.78
C THR A 380 -30.50 -14.84 -0.33
N ALA A 381 -30.04 -13.78 0.33
CA ALA A 381 -30.46 -13.43 1.68
C ALA A 381 -30.27 -11.94 1.94
N ARG A 382 -30.80 -11.44 3.03
CA ARG A 382 -30.61 -10.09 3.53
C ARG A 382 -29.93 -10.12 4.89
N ALA A 383 -29.16 -9.09 5.18
CA ALA A 383 -28.59 -8.86 6.49
C ALA A 383 -28.64 -7.36 6.82
N SER A 384 -28.55 -7.03 8.11
CA SER A 384 -28.47 -5.64 8.55
C SER A 384 -27.55 -5.48 9.77
N ALA A 385 -26.91 -4.33 9.86
CA ALA A 385 -26.15 -3.84 11.00
C ALA A 385 -26.59 -2.40 11.32
N ASP A 386 -26.01 -1.74 12.32
CA ASP A 386 -26.51 -0.44 12.82
C ASP A 386 -26.84 0.59 11.72
N ARG A 387 -25.88 0.88 10.84
CA ARG A 387 -26.02 1.88 9.78
C ARG A 387 -26.19 1.28 8.38
N TRP A 388 -26.02 -0.04 8.22
CA TRP A 388 -25.88 -0.71 6.94
C TRP A 388 -27.00 -1.73 6.70
N GLN A 389 -27.39 -1.88 5.47
CA GLN A 389 -28.19 -2.98 4.94
C GLN A 389 -27.38 -3.73 3.87
N PHE A 390 -27.60 -5.02 3.79
CA PHE A 390 -26.85 -5.90 2.90
C PHE A 390 -27.77 -6.77 2.06
N ASP A 391 -27.38 -6.97 0.81
CA ASP A 391 -27.90 -8.01 -0.04
C ASP A 391 -26.81 -9.04 -0.30
N ILE A 392 -27.14 -10.31 -0.06
CA ILE A 392 -26.23 -11.44 -0.11
C ILE A 392 -26.66 -12.34 -1.25
N VAL A 393 -25.76 -12.62 -2.16
CA VAL A 393 -26.00 -13.58 -3.25
C VAL A 393 -24.86 -14.56 -3.29
N VAL A 394 -25.17 -15.85 -3.23
CA VAL A 394 -24.20 -16.93 -3.41
C VAL A 394 -24.55 -17.74 -4.66
N ILE A 395 -23.57 -17.99 -5.50
CA ILE A 395 -23.74 -18.72 -6.76
C ILE A 395 -22.83 -19.94 -6.75
N GLY A 396 -23.39 -21.12 -6.99
CA GLY A 396 -22.65 -22.37 -7.03
C GLY A 396 -22.21 -22.71 -8.46
N ALA A 397 -20.91 -22.95 -8.65
CA ALA A 397 -20.39 -23.49 -9.90
C ALA A 397 -19.04 -24.19 -9.66
N ASN A 398 -18.77 -25.28 -10.38
CA ASN A 398 -17.48 -26.00 -10.37
C ASN A 398 -16.98 -26.37 -8.94
N ASN A 399 -17.87 -26.86 -8.08
CA ASN A 399 -17.62 -27.20 -6.67
C ASN A 399 -17.15 -26.00 -5.81
N LYS A 400 -17.42 -24.78 -6.26
CA LYS A 400 -17.12 -23.54 -5.54
C LYS A 400 -18.39 -22.75 -5.28
N VAL A 401 -18.31 -21.89 -4.30
CA VAL A 401 -19.30 -20.86 -4.00
C VAL A 401 -18.68 -19.51 -4.32
N TYR A 402 -19.33 -18.77 -5.19
CA TYR A 402 -19.00 -17.36 -5.49
C TYR A 402 -19.95 -16.48 -4.72
N ARG A 403 -19.39 -15.58 -3.92
CA ARG A 403 -20.17 -14.78 -2.97
C ARG A 403 -20.14 -13.32 -3.37
N PHE A 404 -21.32 -12.73 -3.48
CA PHE A 404 -21.50 -11.28 -3.60
C PHE A 404 -22.16 -10.77 -2.32
N LEU A 405 -21.52 -9.82 -1.67
CA LEU A 405 -22.05 -9.07 -0.54
C LEU A 405 -22.14 -7.61 -0.96
N THR A 406 -23.33 -7.14 -1.21
CA THR A 406 -23.59 -5.73 -1.53
C THR A 406 -24.04 -5.01 -0.27
N ALA A 407 -23.40 -3.90 0.07
CA ALA A 407 -23.68 -3.05 1.22
C ALA A 407 -24.12 -1.66 0.77
N ALA A 408 -25.09 -1.08 1.47
CA ALA A 408 -25.50 0.31 1.32
C ALA A 408 -25.99 0.87 2.67
N PRO A 409 -26.01 2.20 2.89
CA PRO A 409 -26.64 2.80 4.06
C PRO A 409 -28.12 2.39 4.17
N LYS A 410 -28.64 2.21 5.40
CA LYS A 410 -30.06 1.93 5.62
C LYS A 410 -30.94 3.00 4.97
N GLY A 411 -31.99 2.56 4.27
CA GLY A 411 -32.86 3.44 3.52
C GLY A 411 -32.39 3.82 2.11
N SER A 412 -31.20 3.40 1.70
CA SER A 412 -30.72 3.59 0.33
C SER A 412 -31.50 2.70 -0.63
N ASN A 413 -32.01 3.28 -1.71
CA ASN A 413 -32.67 2.55 -2.80
C ASN A 413 -31.65 1.96 -3.81
N ALA A 414 -30.35 2.24 -3.66
CA ALA A 414 -29.33 1.79 -4.58
C ALA A 414 -28.84 0.35 -4.32
N LEU A 415 -29.15 -0.23 -3.14
CA LEU A 415 -28.70 -1.57 -2.76
C LEU A 415 -29.09 -2.65 -3.79
N LEU A 416 -30.38 -2.81 -4.02
CA LEU A 416 -30.89 -3.88 -4.88
C LEU A 416 -30.51 -3.69 -6.36
N PRO A 417 -30.62 -2.49 -6.96
CA PRO A 417 -30.15 -2.27 -8.31
C PRO A 417 -28.66 -2.60 -8.52
N ALA A 418 -27.80 -2.22 -7.56
CA ALA A 418 -26.37 -2.52 -7.63
C ALA A 418 -26.09 -4.03 -7.53
N SER A 419 -26.73 -4.72 -6.57
CA SER A 419 -26.62 -6.16 -6.40
C SER A 419 -27.11 -6.93 -7.64
N GLN A 420 -28.28 -6.55 -8.17
CA GLN A 420 -28.85 -7.17 -9.37
C GLN A 420 -27.94 -6.98 -10.58
N THR A 421 -27.44 -5.77 -10.80
CA THR A 421 -26.55 -5.49 -11.94
C THR A 421 -25.31 -6.39 -11.93
N VAL A 422 -24.63 -6.48 -10.77
CA VAL A 422 -23.39 -7.28 -10.69
C VAL A 422 -23.69 -8.77 -10.78
N THR A 423 -24.72 -9.26 -10.10
CA THR A 423 -25.02 -10.70 -10.04
C THR A 423 -25.63 -11.23 -11.33
N GLN A 424 -26.48 -10.46 -12.01
CA GLN A 424 -27.01 -10.83 -13.32
C GLN A 424 -25.96 -10.82 -14.44
N SER A 425 -24.89 -10.05 -14.26
CA SER A 425 -23.76 -10.04 -15.20
C SER A 425 -22.78 -11.20 -14.95
N PHE A 426 -22.86 -11.87 -13.81
CA PHE A 426 -21.98 -13.00 -13.49
C PHE A 426 -22.22 -14.19 -14.42
N ARG A 427 -21.16 -14.71 -15.03
CA ARG A 427 -21.20 -15.90 -15.88
C ARG A 427 -19.88 -16.66 -15.86
N LEU A 428 -19.93 -17.90 -16.32
CA LEU A 428 -18.74 -18.66 -16.59
C LEU A 428 -18.14 -18.25 -17.96
N LEU A 429 -16.81 -18.30 -18.03
CA LEU A 429 -16.05 -18.10 -19.27
C LEU A 429 -15.93 -19.42 -20.02
N SER A 430 -16.11 -19.40 -21.32
CA SER A 430 -15.76 -20.53 -22.19
C SER A 430 -14.24 -20.77 -22.21
N PRO A 431 -13.77 -21.98 -22.52
CA PRO A 431 -12.34 -22.26 -22.65
C PRO A 431 -11.64 -21.36 -23.68
N ALA A 432 -12.33 -21.00 -24.76
CA ALA A 432 -11.80 -20.07 -25.77
C ALA A 432 -11.58 -18.67 -25.21
N GLU A 433 -12.54 -18.13 -24.43
CA GLU A 433 -12.40 -16.85 -23.76
C GLU A 433 -11.26 -16.87 -22.73
N GLN A 434 -11.17 -17.93 -21.91
CA GLN A 434 -10.08 -18.07 -20.94
C GLN A 434 -8.70 -18.03 -21.59
N ASN A 435 -8.52 -18.71 -22.71
CA ASN A 435 -7.26 -18.75 -23.46
C ASN A 435 -6.96 -17.46 -24.23
N ALA A 436 -7.97 -16.68 -24.58
CA ALA A 436 -7.82 -15.40 -25.29
C ALA A 436 -7.34 -14.25 -24.37
N ILE A 437 -7.55 -14.38 -23.06
CA ILE A 437 -7.20 -13.33 -22.09
C ILE A 437 -5.69 -13.34 -21.84
N LYS A 438 -5.02 -12.26 -22.23
CA LYS A 438 -3.58 -12.09 -22.01
C LYS A 438 -3.30 -11.04 -20.94
N PRO A 439 -2.26 -11.25 -20.14
CA PRO A 439 -1.83 -10.25 -19.16
C PRO A 439 -1.16 -9.06 -19.84
N LEU A 440 -1.34 -7.89 -19.25
CA LEU A 440 -0.59 -6.70 -19.64
C LEU A 440 0.85 -6.80 -19.12
N ARG A 441 1.79 -6.32 -19.94
CA ARG A 441 3.22 -6.35 -19.62
C ARG A 441 3.89 -5.02 -19.92
N ILE A 442 4.94 -4.73 -19.19
CA ILE A 442 5.88 -3.68 -19.58
C ILE A 442 6.61 -4.14 -20.85
N ARG A 443 6.65 -3.26 -21.85
CA ARG A 443 7.40 -3.44 -23.08
C ARG A 443 8.35 -2.26 -23.24
N VAL A 444 9.61 -2.55 -23.29
CA VAL A 444 10.63 -1.54 -23.53
C VAL A 444 10.86 -1.41 -25.05
N VAL A 445 10.63 -0.22 -25.57
CA VAL A 445 10.80 0.07 -26.99
C VAL A 445 11.78 1.21 -27.18
N THR A 446 12.52 1.15 -28.31
CA THR A 446 13.39 2.25 -28.74
C THR A 446 12.58 3.18 -29.66
N VAL A 447 12.63 4.47 -29.36
CA VAL A 447 11.98 5.53 -30.15
C VAL A 447 12.61 5.61 -31.53
N LYS A 448 11.77 5.56 -32.56
CA LYS A 448 12.17 5.59 -33.99
C LYS A 448 11.92 6.98 -34.60
N PRO A 449 12.53 7.29 -35.76
CA PRO A 449 12.18 8.49 -36.51
C PRO A 449 10.67 8.55 -36.80
N GLY A 450 10.05 9.69 -36.48
CA GLY A 450 8.60 9.90 -36.64
C GLY A 450 7.76 9.52 -35.40
N ASP A 451 8.33 8.82 -34.39
CA ASP A 451 7.61 8.57 -33.15
C ASP A 451 7.44 9.88 -32.34
N THR A 452 6.27 10.03 -31.74
CA THR A 452 5.91 11.11 -30.83
C THR A 452 5.35 10.56 -29.52
N LEU A 453 5.25 11.38 -28.48
CA LEU A 453 4.55 10.98 -27.25
C LEU A 453 3.15 10.47 -27.53
N ALA A 454 2.42 11.13 -28.45
CA ALA A 454 1.06 10.74 -28.83
C ALA A 454 1.04 9.37 -29.53
N SER A 455 1.93 9.14 -30.52
CA SER A 455 1.97 7.88 -31.24
C SER A 455 2.40 6.70 -30.35
N LEU A 456 3.36 6.91 -29.46
CA LEU A 456 3.83 5.89 -28.52
C LEU A 456 2.77 5.57 -27.46
N SER A 457 2.18 6.59 -26.85
CA SER A 457 1.12 6.38 -25.83
C SER A 457 -0.14 5.75 -26.43
N ALA A 458 -0.49 6.05 -27.69
CA ALA A 458 -1.64 5.43 -28.37
C ALA A 458 -1.52 3.89 -28.47
N ARG A 459 -0.28 3.37 -28.50
CA ARG A 459 0.02 1.92 -28.51
C ARG A 459 -0.23 1.23 -27.17
N MET A 460 -0.39 2.00 -26.08
CA MET A 460 -0.64 1.43 -24.75
C MET A 460 -2.05 0.86 -24.63
N GLN A 461 -2.16 -0.18 -23.80
CA GLN A 461 -3.41 -0.86 -23.46
C GLN A 461 -3.69 -0.76 -21.95
N GLY A 462 -4.89 -1.16 -21.52
CA GLY A 462 -5.28 -1.27 -20.11
C GLY A 462 -5.70 0.03 -19.44
N THR A 463 -5.75 1.17 -20.15
CA THR A 463 -6.25 2.45 -19.64
C THR A 463 -6.76 3.36 -20.73
N THR A 464 -7.72 4.21 -20.43
CA THR A 464 -8.17 5.32 -21.29
C THR A 464 -7.22 6.53 -21.18
N ARG A 465 -6.49 6.67 -20.06
CA ARG A 465 -5.53 7.76 -19.76
C ARG A 465 -4.12 7.43 -20.26
N LYS A 466 -4.00 7.02 -21.51
CA LYS A 466 -2.76 6.46 -22.09
C LYS A 466 -1.57 7.41 -22.02
N LEU A 467 -1.75 8.68 -22.38
CA LEU A 467 -0.67 9.68 -22.39
C LEU A 467 -0.17 9.99 -20.98
N GLU A 468 -1.08 10.11 -20.02
CA GLU A 468 -0.73 10.38 -18.63
C GLU A 468 0.04 9.20 -18.01
N LEU A 469 -0.45 7.98 -18.24
CA LEU A 469 0.24 6.78 -17.79
C LEU A 469 1.60 6.58 -18.47
N PHE A 470 1.71 6.90 -19.75
CA PHE A 470 2.98 6.87 -20.46
C PHE A 470 4.00 7.83 -19.81
N ARG A 471 3.60 9.07 -19.56
CA ARG A 471 4.46 10.05 -18.87
C ARG A 471 4.86 9.60 -17.48
N LEU A 472 3.90 9.09 -16.70
CA LEU A 472 4.14 8.59 -15.36
C LEU A 472 5.19 7.47 -15.36
N LEU A 473 4.99 6.43 -16.18
CA LEU A 473 5.91 5.29 -16.24
C LEU A 473 7.32 5.66 -16.68
N ASN A 474 7.46 6.71 -17.49
CA ASN A 474 8.75 7.14 -18.01
C ASN A 474 9.31 8.38 -17.28
N ALA A 475 8.74 8.77 -16.13
CA ALA A 475 9.13 9.94 -15.34
C ALA A 475 9.21 11.24 -16.18
N MET A 476 8.26 11.43 -17.11
CA MET A 476 8.23 12.56 -18.04
C MET A 476 7.34 13.69 -17.55
N SER A 477 7.88 14.90 -17.49
CA SER A 477 7.09 16.11 -17.21
C SER A 477 6.11 16.45 -18.34
N ALA A 478 5.18 17.38 -18.07
CA ALA A 478 4.17 17.81 -19.04
C ALA A 478 4.76 18.32 -20.38
N GLY A 479 5.92 19.01 -20.32
CA GLY A 479 6.61 19.57 -21.49
C GLY A 479 7.68 18.67 -22.10
N ALA A 480 7.90 17.46 -21.56
CA ALA A 480 8.92 16.56 -22.08
C ALA A 480 8.59 16.05 -23.49
N THR A 481 9.61 15.81 -24.29
CA THR A 481 9.55 15.18 -25.62
C THR A 481 10.39 13.91 -25.63
N VAL A 482 10.22 13.08 -26.64
CA VAL A 482 11.05 11.91 -26.89
C VAL A 482 12.03 12.17 -28.04
N SER A 483 13.22 11.61 -27.95
CA SER A 483 14.24 11.67 -28.98
C SER A 483 14.46 10.30 -29.62
N VAL A 484 14.86 10.27 -30.87
CA VAL A 484 15.23 9.02 -31.57
C VAL A 484 16.36 8.33 -30.81
N GLY A 485 16.19 7.07 -30.51
CA GLY A 485 17.13 6.29 -29.72
C GLY A 485 16.77 6.20 -28.23
N ASP A 486 15.86 7.04 -27.71
CA ASP A 486 15.39 6.91 -26.34
C ASP A 486 14.73 5.54 -26.13
N ARG A 487 14.95 4.97 -24.96
CA ARG A 487 14.26 3.75 -24.54
C ARG A 487 13.14 4.09 -23.58
N VAL A 488 11.92 3.68 -23.91
CA VAL A 488 10.72 4.00 -23.14
C VAL A 488 9.89 2.76 -22.84
N LYS A 489 9.17 2.82 -21.72
CA LYS A 489 8.24 1.78 -21.28
C LYS A 489 6.87 2.01 -21.90
N LEU A 490 6.28 0.97 -22.46
CA LEU A 490 4.89 0.87 -22.88
C LEU A 490 4.20 -0.25 -22.08
N ILE A 491 2.88 -0.27 -22.12
CA ILE A 491 2.06 -1.36 -21.61
C ILE A 491 1.29 -1.97 -22.79
N SER A 492 1.49 -3.26 -23.01
CA SER A 492 0.71 -4.04 -23.98
C SER A 492 0.61 -5.51 -23.57
N GLU A 493 -0.24 -6.25 -24.19
CA GLU A 493 -0.33 -7.72 -24.08
C GLU A 493 0.93 -8.42 -24.58
#